data_92895829e0c5fd012d549ba9b5acc2b5
#
_entry.id   92895829e0c5fd012d549ba9b5acc2b5
#
_cell.length_a   1.000
_cell.length_b   1.000
_cell.length_c   1.000
_cell.angle_alpha   90.00
_cell.angle_beta   90.00
_cell.angle_gamma   90.00
#
_symmetry.space_group_name_H-M   'P 1'
#
loop_
_entity.id
_entity.type
_entity.pdbx_description
1 polymer ?
#
loop_
_entity_poly.entity_id
_entity_poly.type
_entity_poly.pdbx_seq_one_letter_code
_entity_poly.pdbx_strand_id
1 'polypeptide(L)'
;MKQKNKDGQYSFIPACFSKINNKDKEDIVLMEKIGNYWSRKPKETSYGITVSNNFLWAACDNNFYIIEKSDKSKNTYRKTTCIMETTPVDSEDKSMFRIFLLQSHPEIARKQHPKIKGSGELALYGGVKEAKEHGFESVQLLSANNSFYEHMGFTTMEKYRQNWYELPSSEFDKFLERIEKKYGMKKE
;
A
#
# COMPACT_ATOMS: atom_id res chain seq x y z
N MET A 1 0.22 -0.08 12.42
CA MET A 1 -1.24 -0.35 12.22
C MET A 1 -2.00 -0.35 13.54
N LYS A 2 -3.32 -0.40 13.48
CA LYS A 2 -4.18 -0.56 14.66
C LYS A 2 -5.03 -1.83 14.52
N GLN A 3 -5.12 -2.62 15.58
CA GLN A 3 -5.93 -3.84 15.62
C GLN A 3 -7.01 -3.72 16.69
N LYS A 4 -8.24 -4.16 16.37
CA LYS A 4 -9.36 -4.20 17.30
C LYS A 4 -9.18 -5.39 18.26
N ASN A 5 -9.16 -5.11 19.56
CA ASN A 5 -9.09 -6.12 20.62
C ASN A 5 -10.49 -6.71 20.91
N LYS A 6 -10.57 -7.64 21.89
CA LYS A 6 -11.84 -8.30 22.27
C LYS A 6 -12.87 -7.31 22.82
N ASP A 7 -12.42 -6.23 23.46
CA ASP A 7 -13.28 -5.21 24.07
C ASP A 7 -13.75 -4.15 23.06
N GLY A 8 -13.42 -4.35 21.78
CA GLY A 8 -13.83 -3.45 20.70
C GLY A 8 -12.94 -2.21 20.53
N GLN A 9 -11.96 -2.02 21.38
CA GLN A 9 -10.99 -0.92 21.29
C GLN A 9 -9.86 -1.24 20.31
N TYR A 10 -9.20 -0.20 19.77
CA TYR A 10 -8.05 -0.35 18.88
C TYR A 10 -6.74 -0.12 19.63
N SER A 11 -5.83 -1.07 19.54
CA SER A 11 -4.45 -0.96 20.00
C SER A 11 -3.47 -0.93 18.83
N PHE A 12 -2.32 -0.30 19.02
CA PHE A 12 -1.25 -0.34 18.02
C PHE A 12 -0.64 -1.74 17.94
N ILE A 13 -0.36 -2.16 16.71
CA ILE A 13 0.41 -3.37 16.43
C ILE A 13 1.55 -3.03 15.47
N PRO A 14 2.73 -3.66 15.61
CA PRO A 14 3.82 -3.49 14.67
C PRO A 14 3.41 -3.88 13.24
N ALA A 15 4.03 -3.22 12.27
CA ALA A 15 3.88 -3.54 10.86
C ALA A 15 5.23 -3.41 10.16
N CYS A 16 5.45 -4.24 9.14
CA CYS A 16 6.58 -4.14 8.23
C CYS A 16 6.09 -3.68 6.86
N PHE A 17 6.84 -2.81 6.22
CA PHE A 17 6.76 -2.48 4.81
C PHE A 17 7.93 -3.15 4.12
N SER A 18 7.66 -4.04 3.18
CA SER A 18 8.68 -4.86 2.52
C SER A 18 8.52 -4.79 1.02
N LYS A 19 9.63 -4.53 0.32
CA LYS A 19 9.71 -4.72 -1.12
C LYS A 19 9.79 -6.21 -1.43
N ILE A 20 9.08 -6.67 -2.44
CA ILE A 20 9.10 -8.05 -2.93
C ILE A 20 9.57 -8.09 -4.39
N ASN A 21 10.26 -9.16 -4.75
CA ASN A 21 10.91 -9.30 -6.05
C ASN A 21 10.29 -10.44 -6.86
N ASN A 22 9.75 -10.11 -8.03
CA ASN A 22 9.14 -11.10 -8.94
C ASN A 22 10.15 -12.07 -9.59
N LYS A 23 11.46 -11.90 -9.35
CA LYS A 23 12.52 -12.83 -9.77
C LYS A 23 12.96 -13.76 -8.62
N ASP A 24 12.52 -13.49 -7.39
CA ASP A 24 12.81 -14.31 -6.21
C ASP A 24 11.75 -15.42 -6.05
N LYS A 25 12.20 -16.66 -5.90
CA LYS A 25 11.31 -17.82 -5.78
C LYS A 25 10.44 -17.80 -4.52
N GLU A 26 10.98 -17.30 -3.41
CA GLU A 26 10.23 -17.25 -2.14
C GLU A 26 9.14 -16.18 -2.22
N ASP A 27 9.44 -15.03 -2.84
CA ASP A 27 8.48 -13.95 -3.06
C ASP A 27 7.38 -14.36 -4.07
N ILE A 28 7.72 -15.11 -5.12
CA ILE A 28 6.75 -15.69 -6.05
C ILE A 28 5.78 -16.62 -5.31
N VAL A 29 6.30 -17.56 -4.54
CA VAL A 29 5.47 -18.48 -3.74
C VAL A 29 4.64 -17.74 -2.69
N LEU A 30 5.19 -16.70 -2.08
CA LEU A 30 4.46 -15.85 -1.16
C LEU A 30 3.28 -15.17 -1.84
N MET A 31 3.50 -14.54 -3.02
CA MET A 31 2.46 -13.82 -3.75
C MET A 31 1.36 -14.76 -4.28
N GLU A 32 1.72 -15.96 -4.75
CA GLU A 32 0.74 -16.99 -5.11
C GLU A 32 -0.15 -17.37 -3.91
N LYS A 33 0.44 -17.57 -2.73
CA LYS A 33 -0.31 -17.87 -1.51
C LYS A 33 -1.22 -16.72 -1.10
N ILE A 34 -0.77 -15.47 -1.22
CA ILE A 34 -1.59 -14.29 -0.95
C ILE A 34 -2.76 -14.23 -1.94
N GLY A 35 -2.50 -14.34 -3.24
CA GLY A 35 -3.54 -14.30 -4.29
C GLY A 35 -4.59 -15.40 -4.08
N ASN A 36 -4.15 -16.63 -3.84
CA ASN A 36 -5.03 -17.77 -3.55
C ASN A 36 -5.84 -17.58 -2.25
N TYR A 37 -5.26 -16.98 -1.23
CA TYR A 37 -5.95 -16.72 0.04
C TYR A 37 -6.99 -15.60 -0.12
N TRP A 38 -6.67 -14.53 -0.83
CA TRP A 38 -7.58 -13.41 -1.04
C TRP A 38 -8.73 -13.75 -2.01
N SER A 39 -8.47 -14.58 -3.04
CA SER A 39 -9.48 -15.00 -4.02
C SER A 39 -10.64 -15.81 -3.42
N ARG A 40 -10.41 -16.46 -2.26
CA ARG A 40 -11.44 -17.22 -1.53
C ARG A 40 -12.40 -16.32 -0.74
N LYS A 41 -12.15 -15.02 -0.71
CA LYS A 41 -12.99 -14.04 -0.01
C LYS A 41 -14.10 -13.52 -0.93
N PRO A 42 -15.21 -12.94 -0.41
CA PRO A 42 -16.35 -12.53 -1.24
C PRO A 42 -15.96 -11.63 -2.41
N LYS A 43 -16.70 -11.77 -3.52
CA LYS A 43 -16.43 -11.21 -4.86
C LYS A 43 -16.23 -9.69 -4.96
N GLU A 44 -16.52 -8.93 -3.92
CA GLU A 44 -16.38 -7.46 -3.91
C GLU A 44 -14.91 -6.96 -3.96
N THR A 45 -13.94 -7.87 -4.07
CA THR A 45 -12.51 -7.57 -3.93
C THR A 45 -11.66 -8.21 -5.03
N SER A 46 -12.12 -8.18 -6.28
CA SER A 46 -11.41 -8.71 -7.45
C SER A 46 -10.00 -8.11 -7.68
N TYR A 47 -9.74 -6.94 -7.15
CA TYR A 47 -8.46 -6.22 -7.35
C TYR A 47 -7.23 -6.90 -6.73
N GLY A 48 -7.35 -7.57 -5.59
CA GLY A 48 -6.22 -8.27 -4.97
C GLY A 48 -5.68 -9.41 -5.80
N ILE A 49 -6.55 -10.06 -6.58
CA ILE A 49 -6.17 -11.08 -7.57
C ILE A 49 -5.42 -10.40 -8.72
N THR A 50 -5.82 -9.20 -9.12
CA THR A 50 -5.17 -8.44 -10.18
C THR A 50 -3.73 -8.09 -9.81
N VAL A 51 -3.48 -7.61 -8.57
CA VAL A 51 -2.10 -7.27 -8.13
C VAL A 51 -1.23 -8.52 -8.08
N SER A 52 -1.73 -9.64 -7.54
CA SER A 52 -0.94 -10.88 -7.50
C SER A 52 -0.69 -11.45 -8.91
N ASN A 53 -1.66 -11.35 -9.82
CA ASN A 53 -1.47 -11.73 -11.21
C ASN A 53 -0.45 -10.82 -11.91
N ASN A 54 -0.53 -9.50 -11.71
CA ASN A 54 0.47 -8.58 -12.26
C ASN A 54 1.87 -8.91 -11.77
N PHE A 55 2.04 -9.24 -10.49
CA PHE A 55 3.32 -9.67 -9.94
C PHE A 55 3.83 -10.96 -10.62
N LEU A 56 2.97 -11.98 -10.76
CA LEU A 56 3.35 -13.28 -11.32
C LEU A 56 3.60 -13.23 -12.84
N TRP A 57 2.88 -12.34 -13.53
CA TRP A 57 2.98 -12.18 -14.99
C TRP A 57 3.79 -10.95 -15.39
N ALA A 58 4.45 -10.27 -14.42
CA ALA A 58 5.12 -9.01 -14.66
C ALA A 58 6.25 -9.17 -15.70
N ALA A 59 5.89 -8.85 -16.93
CA ALA A 59 6.83 -8.49 -17.98
C ALA A 59 7.36 -7.04 -17.78
N CYS A 60 6.88 -6.34 -16.77
CA CYS A 60 7.22 -4.95 -16.45
C CYS A 60 8.16 -4.88 -15.26
N ASP A 61 9.04 -3.89 -15.24
CA ASP A 61 9.99 -3.64 -14.17
C ASP A 61 9.38 -2.95 -12.93
N ASN A 62 8.05 -3.02 -12.77
CA ASN A 62 7.34 -2.41 -11.63
C ASN A 62 7.84 -2.96 -10.30
N ASN A 63 7.86 -2.08 -9.29
CA ASN A 63 8.14 -2.49 -7.93
C ASN A 63 6.86 -2.92 -7.22
N PHE A 64 6.99 -3.94 -6.38
CA PHE A 64 5.90 -4.45 -5.56
C PHE A 64 6.28 -4.39 -4.09
N TYR A 65 5.30 -4.01 -3.26
CA TYR A 65 5.46 -3.87 -1.81
C TYR A 65 4.29 -4.52 -1.10
N ILE A 66 4.57 -5.04 0.10
CA ILE A 66 3.55 -5.58 1.00
C ILE A 66 3.62 -4.89 2.36
N ILE A 67 2.45 -4.75 2.99
CA ILE A 67 2.34 -4.39 4.40
C ILE A 67 1.90 -5.62 5.18
N GLU A 68 2.70 -6.00 6.14
CA GLU A 68 2.46 -7.15 6.99
C GLU A 68 2.35 -6.76 8.46
N LYS A 69 1.62 -7.59 9.23
CA LYS A 69 1.73 -7.55 10.68
C LYS A 69 3.07 -8.15 11.09
N SER A 70 3.84 -7.44 11.89
CA SER A 70 5.01 -8.00 12.53
C SER A 70 4.57 -8.79 13.76
N ASP A 71 4.32 -10.08 13.59
CA ASP A 71 4.12 -11.02 14.68
C ASP A 71 5.06 -12.22 14.52
N LYS A 72 5.26 -13.00 15.58
CA LYS A 72 6.21 -14.11 15.61
C LYS A 72 5.76 -15.36 14.83
N SER A 73 4.59 -15.36 14.17
CA SER A 73 4.10 -16.52 13.44
C SER A 73 4.71 -16.62 12.04
N LYS A 74 5.00 -17.85 11.59
CA LYS A 74 5.69 -18.10 10.30
C LYS A 74 4.82 -17.97 9.03
N ASN A 75 3.51 -17.69 9.14
CA ASN A 75 2.60 -17.66 7.99
C ASN A 75 2.43 -16.25 7.41
N THR A 76 3.41 -15.79 6.66
CA THR A 76 3.50 -14.44 6.09
C THR A 76 2.28 -14.05 5.25
N TYR A 77 1.78 -14.94 4.35
CA TYR A 77 0.65 -14.62 3.47
C TYR A 77 -0.67 -14.28 4.22
N ARG A 78 -0.88 -14.81 5.44
CA ARG A 78 -2.05 -14.48 6.28
C ARG A 78 -1.89 -13.18 7.04
N LYS A 79 -0.68 -12.65 7.11
CA LYS A 79 -0.34 -11.39 7.79
C LYS A 79 -0.36 -10.21 6.85
N THR A 80 -0.26 -10.47 5.55
CA THR A 80 -0.29 -9.42 4.54
C THR A 80 -1.64 -8.70 4.58
N THR A 81 -1.58 -7.40 4.81
CA THR A 81 -2.75 -6.53 5.00
C THR A 81 -2.96 -5.56 3.87
N CYS A 82 -1.92 -5.30 3.08
CA CYS A 82 -1.97 -4.46 1.89
C CYS A 82 -0.90 -4.91 0.89
N ILE A 83 -1.18 -4.72 -0.39
CA ILE A 83 -0.24 -4.90 -1.50
C ILE A 83 -0.25 -3.60 -2.31
N MET A 84 0.91 -3.18 -2.79
CA MET A 84 1.07 -1.99 -3.63
C MET A 84 1.98 -2.31 -4.82
N GLU A 85 1.62 -1.81 -6.00
CA GLU A 85 2.40 -1.84 -7.23
C GLU A 85 2.73 -0.41 -7.66
N THR A 86 3.99 -0.14 -8.00
CA THR A 86 4.48 1.22 -8.29
C THR A 86 5.42 1.26 -9.49
N THR A 87 5.68 2.48 -9.99
CA THR A 87 6.81 2.77 -10.89
C THR A 87 8.11 2.23 -10.28
N PRO A 88 9.06 1.76 -11.12
CA PRO A 88 10.41 1.42 -10.67
C PRO A 88 11.10 2.62 -10.01
N VAL A 89 11.76 2.39 -8.86
CA VAL A 89 12.48 3.47 -8.15
C VAL A 89 13.75 3.92 -8.87
N ASP A 90 14.28 3.08 -9.75
CA ASP A 90 15.45 3.33 -10.61
C ASP A 90 15.10 3.90 -11.99
N SER A 91 13.80 4.24 -12.21
CA SER A 91 13.37 4.95 -13.44
C SER A 91 14.19 6.22 -13.64
N GLU A 92 14.62 6.48 -14.89
CA GLU A 92 15.30 7.73 -15.26
C GLU A 92 14.37 8.94 -15.17
N ASP A 93 13.09 8.75 -15.52
CA ASP A 93 12.06 9.78 -15.36
C ASP A 93 11.64 9.87 -13.90
N LYS A 94 11.98 10.97 -13.24
CA LYS A 94 11.62 11.29 -11.86
C LYS A 94 10.43 12.23 -11.73
N SER A 95 9.79 12.61 -12.83
CA SER A 95 8.64 13.53 -12.80
C SER A 95 7.47 12.99 -11.98
N MET A 96 7.27 11.65 -11.98
CA MET A 96 6.20 11.05 -11.21
C MET A 96 6.53 9.64 -10.69
N PHE A 97 6.24 9.39 -9.43
CA PHE A 97 6.15 8.05 -8.84
C PHE A 97 4.68 7.61 -8.87
N ARG A 98 4.35 6.71 -9.77
CA ARG A 98 2.96 6.26 -9.91
C ARG A 98 2.69 5.05 -9.04
N ILE A 99 1.62 5.10 -8.26
CA ILE A 99 1.02 3.95 -7.61
C ILE A 99 -0.05 3.41 -8.55
N PHE A 100 0.24 2.30 -9.23
CA PHE A 100 -0.69 1.67 -10.18
C PHE A 100 -1.83 0.98 -9.46
N LEU A 101 -1.50 0.26 -8.39
CA LEU A 101 -2.47 -0.49 -7.59
C LEU A 101 -2.11 -0.40 -6.11
N LEU A 102 -3.12 -0.18 -5.28
CA LEU A 102 -3.05 -0.23 -3.84
C LEU A 102 -4.27 -0.97 -3.32
N GLN A 103 -4.07 -2.19 -2.83
CA GLN A 103 -5.13 -3.07 -2.41
C GLN A 103 -4.96 -3.51 -0.96
N SER A 104 -5.92 -3.15 -0.12
CA SER A 104 -6.03 -3.71 1.22
C SER A 104 -6.70 -5.10 1.21
N HIS A 105 -6.33 -5.93 2.19
CA HIS A 105 -6.93 -7.26 2.37
C HIS A 105 -8.47 -7.17 2.35
N PRO A 106 -9.16 -8.11 1.66
CA PRO A 106 -10.63 -8.08 1.50
C PRO A 106 -11.43 -7.95 2.79
N GLU A 107 -10.94 -8.52 3.89
CA GLU A 107 -11.60 -8.42 5.20
C GLU A 107 -11.36 -7.07 5.89
N ILE A 108 -10.46 -6.24 5.38
CA ILE A 108 -10.14 -4.91 5.90
C ILE A 108 -10.80 -3.84 5.05
N ALA A 109 -10.76 -4.03 3.73
CA ALA A 109 -11.31 -3.10 2.77
C ALA A 109 -12.82 -2.89 2.97
N ARG A 110 -13.26 -1.64 2.89
CA ARG A 110 -14.68 -1.24 2.87
C ARG A 110 -15.53 -1.68 4.08
N LYS A 111 -14.93 -2.14 5.17
CA LYS A 111 -15.68 -2.43 6.40
C LYS A 111 -15.80 -1.18 7.26
N GLN A 112 -17.01 -0.88 7.77
CA GLN A 112 -17.21 0.23 8.70
C GLN A 112 -16.38 0.08 9.98
N HIS A 113 -16.21 -1.16 10.47
CA HIS A 113 -15.43 -1.48 11.66
C HIS A 113 -14.47 -2.62 11.41
N PRO A 114 -13.41 -2.41 10.60
CA PRO A 114 -12.46 -3.46 10.28
C PRO A 114 -11.67 -3.89 11.52
N LYS A 115 -11.27 -5.17 11.56
CA LYS A 115 -10.40 -5.69 12.63
C LYS A 115 -9.03 -5.02 12.65
N ILE A 116 -8.56 -4.54 11.49
CA ILE A 116 -7.28 -3.85 11.30
C ILE A 116 -7.53 -2.54 10.59
N LYS A 117 -6.87 -1.47 11.02
CA LYS A 117 -6.91 -0.15 10.40
C LYS A 117 -5.51 0.35 10.08
N GLY A 118 -5.40 1.18 9.03
CA GLY A 118 -4.20 1.92 8.69
C GLY A 118 -3.24 1.21 7.73
N SER A 119 -3.55 0.02 7.23
CA SER A 119 -2.66 -0.66 6.27
C SER A 119 -2.49 0.12 4.97
N GLY A 120 -3.56 0.69 4.40
CA GLY A 120 -3.46 1.55 3.21
C GLY A 120 -2.70 2.85 3.47
N GLU A 121 -2.88 3.46 4.66
CA GLU A 121 -2.13 4.67 5.04
C GLU A 121 -0.62 4.38 5.17
N LEU A 122 -0.26 3.22 5.74
CA LEU A 122 1.14 2.80 5.87
C LEU A 122 1.76 2.39 4.52
N ALA A 123 0.96 1.82 3.61
CA ALA A 123 1.43 1.57 2.26
C ALA A 123 1.72 2.88 1.52
N LEU A 124 0.82 3.88 1.61
CA LEU A 124 1.07 5.21 1.06
C LEU A 124 2.30 5.88 1.71
N TYR A 125 2.46 5.76 3.04
CA TYR A 125 3.65 6.25 3.73
C TYR A 125 4.94 5.64 3.14
N GLY A 126 4.99 4.33 2.98
CA GLY A 126 6.13 3.65 2.35
C GLY A 126 6.36 4.13 0.91
N GLY A 127 5.31 4.23 0.09
CA GLY A 127 5.42 4.73 -1.28
C GLY A 127 5.91 6.18 -1.38
N VAL A 128 5.43 7.07 -0.51
CA VAL A 128 5.89 8.47 -0.46
C VAL A 128 7.34 8.57 0.04
N LYS A 129 7.73 7.71 1.01
CA LYS A 129 9.12 7.63 1.48
C LYS A 129 10.05 7.19 0.36
N GLU A 130 9.71 6.12 -0.37
CA GLU A 130 10.45 5.66 -1.56
C GLU A 130 10.56 6.76 -2.61
N ALA A 131 9.45 7.42 -2.93
CA ALA A 131 9.45 8.50 -3.93
C ALA A 131 10.39 9.65 -3.51
N LYS A 132 10.36 10.05 -2.24
CA LYS A 132 11.23 11.09 -1.70
C LYS A 132 12.71 10.68 -1.75
N GLU A 133 13.05 9.47 -1.27
CA GLU A 133 14.42 8.96 -1.21
C GLU A 133 15.05 8.82 -2.60
N HIS A 134 14.23 8.57 -3.62
CA HIS A 134 14.68 8.43 -5.02
C HIS A 134 14.51 9.70 -5.87
N GLY A 135 14.11 10.82 -5.27
CA GLY A 135 14.08 12.14 -5.91
C GLY A 135 12.93 12.35 -6.89
N PHE A 136 11.79 11.67 -6.72
CA PHE A 136 10.61 11.92 -7.55
C PHE A 136 9.93 13.26 -7.21
N GLU A 137 9.38 13.93 -8.22
CA GLU A 137 8.75 15.24 -8.08
C GLU A 137 7.32 15.14 -7.55
N SER A 138 6.64 14.01 -7.79
CA SER A 138 5.29 13.78 -7.28
C SER A 138 4.98 12.29 -7.10
N VAL A 139 3.98 11.99 -6.24
CA VAL A 139 3.32 10.68 -6.18
C VAL A 139 1.95 10.81 -6.80
N GLN A 140 1.64 9.98 -7.81
CA GLN A 140 0.38 10.01 -8.54
C GLN A 140 -0.33 8.66 -8.48
N LEU A 141 -1.66 8.69 -8.50
CA LEU A 141 -2.49 7.49 -8.50
C LEU A 141 -3.88 7.74 -9.11
N LEU A 142 -4.50 6.65 -9.60
CA LEU A 142 -5.90 6.64 -9.98
C LEU A 142 -6.73 6.12 -8.80
N SER A 143 -7.66 6.92 -8.31
CA SER A 143 -8.44 6.60 -7.12
C SER A 143 -9.68 5.75 -7.42
N ALA A 144 -9.86 4.69 -6.64
CA ALA A 144 -11.14 4.00 -6.47
C ALA A 144 -11.89 4.46 -5.21
N ASN A 145 -11.29 5.35 -4.40
CA ASN A 145 -11.85 5.89 -3.16
C ASN A 145 -11.35 7.31 -2.91
N ASN A 146 -11.99 8.29 -3.54
CA ASN A 146 -11.58 9.69 -3.53
C ASN A 146 -11.44 10.25 -2.12
N SER A 147 -12.45 10.05 -1.26
CA SER A 147 -12.44 10.58 0.11
C SER A 147 -11.25 10.09 0.94
N PHE A 148 -10.76 8.89 0.68
CA PHE A 148 -9.58 8.36 1.35
C PHE A 148 -8.33 9.17 0.96
N TYR A 149 -8.10 9.40 -0.34
CA TYR A 149 -6.91 10.10 -0.82
C TYR A 149 -6.94 11.60 -0.49
N GLU A 150 -8.12 12.23 -0.56
CA GLU A 150 -8.32 13.63 -0.10
C GLU A 150 -7.99 13.76 1.40
N HIS A 151 -8.48 12.82 2.23
CA HIS A 151 -8.12 12.77 3.65
C HIS A 151 -6.62 12.55 3.85
N MET A 152 -5.96 11.83 2.96
CA MET A 152 -4.52 11.65 2.96
C MET A 152 -3.74 12.87 2.45
N GLY A 153 -4.42 13.92 1.98
CA GLY A 153 -3.80 15.17 1.52
C GLY A 153 -3.37 15.16 0.06
N PHE A 154 -3.82 14.17 -0.70
CA PHE A 154 -3.69 14.19 -2.16
C PHE A 154 -4.73 15.13 -2.75
N THR A 155 -4.38 15.81 -3.83
CA THR A 155 -5.25 16.73 -4.58
C THR A 155 -5.61 16.17 -5.94
N THR A 156 -6.79 16.51 -6.44
CA THR A 156 -7.22 16.12 -7.79
C THR A 156 -6.38 16.81 -8.86
N MET A 157 -6.05 16.08 -9.91
CA MET A 157 -5.36 16.61 -11.07
C MET A 157 -6.39 17.10 -12.10
N GLU A 158 -6.56 18.41 -12.23
CA GLU A 158 -7.54 19.02 -13.17
C GLU A 158 -7.29 18.62 -14.64
N LYS A 159 -6.04 18.33 -14.99
CA LYS A 159 -5.61 17.97 -16.36
C LYS A 159 -6.19 16.64 -16.83
N TYR A 160 -6.55 15.75 -15.93
CA TYR A 160 -7.06 14.42 -16.26
C TYR A 160 -8.54 14.29 -15.88
N ARG A 161 -9.35 13.78 -16.80
CA ARG A 161 -10.75 13.49 -16.51
C ARG A 161 -10.86 12.44 -15.42
N GLN A 162 -11.38 12.83 -14.25
CA GLN A 162 -11.85 12.02 -13.11
C GLN A 162 -10.81 11.13 -12.39
N ASN A 163 -10.79 11.27 -11.08
CA ASN A 163 -10.15 10.37 -10.09
C ASN A 163 -8.62 10.23 -10.13
N TRP A 164 -7.90 11.06 -10.87
CA TRP A 164 -6.46 11.17 -10.72
C TRP A 164 -6.10 12.09 -9.56
N TYR A 165 -5.21 11.61 -8.70
CA TYR A 165 -4.74 12.31 -7.51
C TYR A 165 -3.23 12.42 -7.52
N GLU A 166 -2.74 13.52 -6.96
CA GLU A 166 -1.32 13.83 -6.86
C GLU A 166 -0.97 14.36 -5.47
N LEU A 167 0.20 13.96 -4.99
CA LEU A 167 0.91 14.59 -3.88
C LEU A 167 2.24 15.10 -4.42
N PRO A 168 2.47 16.43 -4.51
CA PRO A 168 3.72 16.99 -4.98
C PRO A 168 4.84 16.82 -3.94
N SER A 169 6.10 16.79 -4.36
CA SER A 169 7.26 16.60 -3.48
C SER A 169 7.37 17.64 -2.36
N SER A 170 6.87 18.85 -2.59
CA SER A 170 6.78 19.90 -1.56
C SER A 170 5.90 19.53 -0.35
N GLU A 171 5.01 18.55 -0.48
CA GLU A 171 4.13 18.08 0.58
C GLU A 171 4.60 16.74 1.21
N PHE A 172 5.68 16.11 0.70
CA PHE A 172 6.15 14.81 1.19
C PHE A 172 6.50 14.83 2.67
N ASP A 173 7.26 15.82 3.12
CA ASP A 173 7.68 15.92 4.53
C ASP A 173 6.49 16.04 5.47
N LYS A 174 5.58 16.92 5.14
CA LYS A 174 4.35 17.13 5.91
C LYS A 174 3.47 15.88 5.96
N PHE A 175 3.38 15.16 4.83
CA PHE A 175 2.68 13.89 4.76
C PHE A 175 3.32 12.83 5.67
N LEU A 176 4.64 12.63 5.55
CA LEU A 176 5.40 11.65 6.32
C LEU A 176 5.31 11.94 7.82
N GLU A 177 5.58 13.18 8.25
CA GLU A 177 5.49 13.58 9.65
C GLU A 177 4.10 13.36 10.27
N ARG A 178 3.04 13.63 9.52
CA ARG A 178 1.65 13.38 9.96
C ARG A 178 1.40 11.90 10.24
N ILE A 179 1.88 11.01 9.35
CA ILE A 179 1.71 9.57 9.52
C ILE A 179 2.58 9.05 10.66
N GLU A 180 3.83 9.48 10.76
CA GLU A 180 4.74 9.15 11.85
C GLU A 180 4.14 9.51 13.20
N LYS A 181 3.65 10.75 13.35
CA LYS A 181 2.96 11.21 14.55
C LYS A 181 1.71 10.37 14.87
N LYS A 182 0.88 10.07 13.84
CA LYS A 182 -0.35 9.28 14.02
C LYS A 182 -0.08 7.86 14.52
N TYR A 183 1.02 7.25 14.10
CA TYR A 183 1.37 5.87 14.42
C TYR A 183 2.48 5.74 15.47
N GLY A 184 2.99 6.87 16.00
CA GLY A 184 4.05 6.88 17.00
C GLY A 184 5.36 6.27 16.49
N MET A 185 5.67 6.47 15.19
CA MET A 185 6.92 5.99 14.62
C MET A 185 8.07 6.87 15.14
N LYS A 186 9.18 6.23 15.52
CA LYS A 186 10.41 6.96 15.86
C LYS A 186 11.05 7.45 14.57
N LYS A 187 11.55 8.69 14.57
CA LYS A 187 12.47 9.15 13.53
C LYS A 187 13.77 8.34 13.68
N GLU A 188 14.17 7.66 12.64
CA GLU A 188 15.50 7.04 12.54
C GLU A 188 16.56 8.09 12.34
#